data_7f4e2782757b8e41ccc05f85a14e1a60
#
_entry.id   7f4e2782757b8e41ccc05f85a14e1a60
#
_cell.length_a   1.000
_cell.length_b   1.000
_cell.length_c   1.000
_cell.angle_alpha   90.00
_cell.angle_beta   90.00
_cell.angle_gamma   90.00
#
_symmetry.space_group_name_H-M   'P 1'
#
loop_
_entity.id
_entity.type
_entity.pdbx_description
1 polymer ?
#
loop_
_entity_poly.entity_id
_entity_poly.type
_entity_poly.pdbx_seq_one_letter_code
_entity_poly.pdbx_strand_id
1 'polypeptide(L)'
;PYMNDDEMWWMAFNWKPGEIINNWNPWCNSNALQCFLLMENNKDKLAKAVYRSMQSVDKFINFVKSDGACEEGTSYWGHAAGKLYDYLQILSDGTGGKLSLFNEPMIRRMGEYMSRSYVGNGWVVNFADASAQGGGDPLLIYRFGKAVNSDEMMHFAAYLLNGRKPYATMGNDAFRSLQSLLCCNELAKATSKHDMPDVTWYPETEFCYMKNKNGMFVAAKGGFNNESHNHNDVGTFSLYVNTIPVIIDAGVGTYTKQTFGKDRYTIWTMQSNYHNLPMINGVPQKFGQEYKATNTVCNEKKRMFSTDIATAYPAEAKVKSWVRSYALDDKKLIIGDIYTLDEAIAPNQMNFLTWGNVTFPSAGKIRIEVKGQKVEMDYPSQFKAELETIKLDDPRLSNVWGKEIYRITLKTEEKKVTGKYGFVIQQVK
;
A
#
# COMPACT_ATOMS: atom_id res chain seq x y z
N PRO A 1 -11.37 9.77 -32.12
CA PRO A 1 -10.33 8.85 -31.58
C PRO A 1 -10.94 7.77 -30.69
N TYR A 2 -11.67 8.11 -29.61
CA TYR A 2 -12.19 7.13 -28.63
C TYR A 2 -12.94 5.95 -29.27
N MET A 3 -13.74 6.17 -30.29
CA MET A 3 -14.56 5.15 -30.92
C MET A 3 -13.84 4.27 -31.93
N ASN A 4 -12.71 4.70 -32.47
CA ASN A 4 -12.07 4.08 -33.62
C ASN A 4 -10.58 3.77 -33.41
N ASP A 5 -10.06 4.02 -32.22
CA ASP A 5 -8.64 3.84 -31.90
C ASP A 5 -8.49 2.80 -30.80
N ASP A 6 -8.05 1.60 -31.16
CA ASP A 6 -7.80 0.49 -30.25
C ASP A 6 -6.38 0.53 -29.65
N GLU A 7 -5.55 1.45 -30.13
CA GLU A 7 -4.15 1.58 -29.68
C GLU A 7 -3.98 2.50 -28.49
N MET A 8 -5.06 3.13 -28.01
CA MET A 8 -5.01 3.86 -26.75
C MET A 8 -4.69 2.90 -25.59
N TRP A 9 -3.46 2.90 -25.16
CA TRP A 9 -2.92 1.94 -24.19
C TRP A 9 -3.76 1.81 -22.92
N TRP A 10 -4.34 2.89 -22.41
CA TRP A 10 -5.18 2.87 -21.21
C TRP A 10 -6.53 2.18 -21.40
N MET A 11 -7.00 1.98 -22.63
CA MET A 11 -8.21 1.20 -22.92
C MET A 11 -7.99 -0.31 -22.79
N ALA A 12 -6.75 -0.75 -22.84
CA ALA A 12 -6.35 -2.15 -22.70
C ALA A 12 -6.95 -3.12 -23.74
N PHE A 13 -7.38 -2.66 -24.92
CA PHE A 13 -7.89 -3.56 -25.96
C PHE A 13 -6.80 -4.45 -26.56
N ASN A 14 -5.58 -3.93 -26.68
CA ASN A 14 -4.40 -4.66 -27.15
C ASN A 14 -3.54 -5.21 -26.01
N TRP A 15 -4.10 -5.29 -24.79
CA TRP A 15 -3.40 -5.78 -23.60
C TRP A 15 -2.89 -7.22 -23.78
N LYS A 16 -1.67 -7.47 -23.32
CA LYS A 16 -1.02 -8.79 -23.35
C LYS A 16 -0.77 -9.27 -21.94
N PRO A 17 -0.77 -10.61 -21.70
CA PRO A 17 -0.41 -11.18 -20.41
C PRO A 17 0.96 -10.67 -19.93
N GLY A 18 1.02 -10.17 -18.68
CA GLY A 18 2.22 -9.58 -18.08
C GLY A 18 2.31 -8.06 -18.19
N GLU A 19 1.44 -7.40 -18.97
CA GLU A 19 1.33 -5.94 -18.96
C GLU A 19 0.40 -5.49 -17.82
N ILE A 20 0.65 -4.29 -17.28
CA ILE A 20 -0.13 -3.70 -16.19
C ILE A 20 -1.28 -2.85 -16.76
N ILE A 21 -2.48 -3.07 -16.25
CA ILE A 21 -3.63 -2.17 -16.46
C ILE A 21 -3.79 -1.33 -15.20
N ASN A 22 -3.45 -0.04 -15.28
CA ASN A 22 -3.42 0.84 -14.12
C ASN A 22 -4.63 1.79 -14.04
N ASN A 23 -4.61 2.72 -13.08
CA ASN A 23 -5.65 3.69 -12.77
C ASN A 23 -6.10 4.58 -13.96
N TRP A 24 -5.30 4.74 -15.01
CA TRP A 24 -5.69 5.51 -16.20
C TRP A 24 -6.90 4.90 -16.92
N ASN A 25 -7.06 3.58 -16.83
CA ASN A 25 -8.21 2.92 -17.45
C ASN A 25 -9.56 3.43 -16.86
N PRO A 26 -9.87 3.27 -15.56
CA PRO A 26 -11.12 3.77 -15.02
C PRO A 26 -11.19 5.30 -15.04
N TRP A 27 -10.07 6.01 -14.92
CA TRP A 27 -10.04 7.47 -14.94
C TRP A 27 -10.48 8.02 -16.29
N CYS A 28 -9.85 7.60 -17.38
CA CYS A 28 -10.19 8.07 -18.73
C CYS A 28 -11.60 7.62 -19.15
N ASN A 29 -11.97 6.37 -18.86
CA ASN A 29 -13.29 5.85 -19.20
C ASN A 29 -14.43 6.56 -18.44
N SER A 30 -14.25 6.89 -17.15
CA SER A 30 -15.28 7.64 -16.40
C SER A 30 -15.52 9.02 -17.01
N ASN A 31 -14.45 9.73 -17.38
CA ASN A 31 -14.56 11.05 -18.00
C ASN A 31 -15.16 10.97 -19.42
N ALA A 32 -14.75 9.98 -20.22
CA ALA A 32 -15.29 9.76 -21.56
C ALA A 32 -16.80 9.42 -21.51
N LEU A 33 -17.20 8.54 -20.59
CA LEU A 33 -18.62 8.18 -20.41
C LEU A 33 -19.47 9.40 -20.04
N GLN A 34 -18.99 10.27 -19.15
CA GLN A 34 -19.66 11.55 -18.84
C GLN A 34 -19.87 12.40 -20.09
N CYS A 35 -18.82 12.59 -20.89
CA CYS A 35 -18.90 13.38 -22.12
C CYS A 35 -19.93 12.79 -23.10
N PHE A 36 -19.95 11.48 -23.28
CA PHE A 36 -20.91 10.83 -24.16
C PHE A 36 -22.37 11.00 -23.68
N LEU A 37 -22.61 10.77 -22.39
CA LEU A 37 -23.96 10.90 -21.83
C LEU A 37 -24.48 12.34 -21.85
N LEU A 38 -23.61 13.33 -21.75
CA LEU A 38 -23.99 14.76 -21.72
C LEU A 38 -24.09 15.37 -23.13
N MET A 39 -23.34 14.88 -24.11
CA MET A 39 -23.14 15.57 -25.38
C MET A 39 -23.61 14.80 -26.63
N GLU A 40 -23.71 13.45 -26.56
CA GLU A 40 -24.08 12.66 -27.72
C GLU A 40 -25.63 12.47 -27.78
N ASN A 41 -26.24 13.03 -28.80
CA ASN A 41 -27.70 12.97 -29.00
C ASN A 41 -28.12 11.77 -29.87
N ASN A 42 -27.20 11.20 -30.64
CA ASN A 42 -27.49 10.03 -31.45
C ASN A 42 -27.44 8.76 -30.58
N LYS A 43 -28.62 8.14 -30.41
CA LYS A 43 -28.77 6.97 -29.52
C LYS A 43 -27.91 5.78 -29.92
N ASP A 44 -27.73 5.50 -31.22
CA ASP A 44 -26.91 4.39 -31.68
C ASP A 44 -25.43 4.62 -31.43
N LYS A 45 -24.95 5.87 -31.62
CA LYS A 45 -23.57 6.25 -31.29
C LYS A 45 -23.36 6.21 -29.80
N LEU A 46 -24.29 6.71 -29.00
CA LEU A 46 -24.24 6.69 -27.55
C LEU A 46 -24.16 5.25 -27.03
N ALA A 47 -25.06 4.36 -27.51
CA ALA A 47 -25.05 2.95 -27.11
C ALA A 47 -23.71 2.26 -27.42
N LYS A 48 -23.15 2.52 -28.61
CA LYS A 48 -21.84 1.99 -29.02
C LYS A 48 -20.73 2.53 -28.12
N ALA A 49 -20.75 3.82 -27.76
CA ALA A 49 -19.74 4.43 -26.89
C ALA A 49 -19.80 3.86 -25.46
N VAL A 50 -21.01 3.72 -24.91
CA VAL A 50 -21.22 3.08 -23.59
C VAL A 50 -20.72 1.64 -23.62
N TYR A 51 -21.11 0.84 -24.61
CA TYR A 51 -20.66 -0.55 -24.72
C TYR A 51 -19.14 -0.67 -24.82
N ARG A 52 -18.51 0.16 -25.65
CA ARG A 52 -17.04 0.21 -25.75
C ARG A 52 -16.36 0.58 -24.44
N SER A 53 -16.91 1.54 -23.71
CA SER A 53 -16.37 1.90 -22.39
C SER A 53 -16.48 0.75 -21.39
N MET A 54 -17.59 0.00 -21.43
CA MET A 54 -17.76 -1.21 -20.60
C MET A 54 -16.71 -2.27 -20.92
N GLN A 55 -16.46 -2.55 -22.20
CA GLN A 55 -15.42 -3.50 -22.62
C GLN A 55 -14.02 -3.10 -22.14
N SER A 56 -13.73 -1.80 -22.13
CA SER A 56 -12.45 -1.28 -21.65
C SER A 56 -12.33 -1.38 -20.12
N VAL A 57 -13.35 -0.94 -19.38
CA VAL A 57 -13.35 -0.99 -17.89
C VAL A 57 -13.38 -2.43 -17.37
N ASP A 58 -14.03 -3.33 -18.10
CA ASP A 58 -14.02 -4.76 -17.78
C ASP A 58 -12.60 -5.34 -17.76
N LYS A 59 -11.70 -4.85 -18.64
CA LYS A 59 -10.29 -5.22 -18.60
C LYS A 59 -9.64 -4.85 -17.26
N PHE A 60 -9.91 -3.65 -16.72
CA PHE A 60 -9.39 -3.22 -15.43
C PHE A 60 -9.99 -4.04 -14.28
N ILE A 61 -11.31 -4.25 -14.27
CA ILE A 61 -11.98 -5.04 -13.22
C ILE A 61 -11.44 -6.48 -13.17
N ASN A 62 -11.20 -7.09 -14.34
CA ASN A 62 -10.65 -8.45 -14.40
C ASN A 62 -9.13 -8.51 -14.18
N PHE A 63 -8.42 -7.40 -14.25
CA PHE A 63 -6.99 -7.32 -13.99
C PHE A 63 -6.69 -7.15 -12.50
N VAL A 64 -7.44 -6.27 -11.81
CA VAL A 64 -7.22 -6.04 -10.37
C VAL A 64 -7.63 -7.28 -9.56
N LYS A 65 -6.92 -7.51 -8.47
CA LYS A 65 -7.14 -8.69 -7.64
C LYS A 65 -8.47 -8.64 -6.90
N SER A 66 -9.09 -9.79 -6.75
CA SER A 66 -10.45 -9.89 -6.19
C SER A 66 -10.51 -9.55 -4.69
N ASP A 67 -9.38 -9.54 -3.99
CA ASP A 67 -9.27 -9.14 -2.58
C ASP A 67 -9.47 -7.63 -2.35
N GLY A 68 -9.40 -6.83 -3.43
CA GLY A 68 -9.73 -5.41 -3.41
C GLY A 68 -8.62 -4.49 -2.89
N ALA A 69 -7.42 -5.00 -2.61
CA ALA A 69 -6.29 -4.15 -2.26
C ALA A 69 -5.87 -3.27 -3.46
N CYS A 70 -5.35 -2.09 -3.16
CA CYS A 70 -4.78 -1.20 -4.16
C CYS A 70 -3.25 -1.38 -4.18
N GLU A 71 -2.71 -2.10 -5.17
CA GLU A 71 -1.27 -2.33 -5.31
C GLU A 71 -0.47 -1.03 -5.42
N GLU A 72 -1.07 0.00 -6.03
CA GLU A 72 -0.46 1.32 -6.20
C GLU A 72 -0.39 2.13 -4.88
N GLY A 73 -0.99 1.60 -3.81
CA GLY A 73 -1.05 2.24 -2.51
C GLY A 73 -2.19 3.24 -2.34
N THR A 74 -2.29 3.79 -1.13
CA THR A 74 -3.38 4.66 -0.69
C THR A 74 -3.49 5.96 -1.46
N SER A 75 -2.38 6.51 -1.95
CA SER A 75 -2.37 7.77 -2.72
C SER A 75 -3.06 7.64 -4.08
N TYR A 76 -3.05 6.46 -4.66
CA TYR A 76 -3.67 6.19 -5.98
C TYR A 76 -5.08 5.61 -5.88
N TRP A 77 -5.53 5.21 -4.71
CA TRP A 77 -6.87 4.64 -4.51
C TRP A 77 -7.98 5.52 -5.11
N GLY A 78 -7.90 6.84 -4.93
CA GLY A 78 -8.89 7.78 -5.47
C GLY A 78 -8.95 7.84 -7.00
N HIS A 79 -7.83 7.50 -7.68
CA HIS A 79 -7.72 7.44 -9.13
C HIS A 79 -7.99 6.03 -9.70
N ALA A 80 -7.80 4.98 -8.90
CA ALA A 80 -8.12 3.59 -9.24
C ALA A 80 -9.56 3.24 -8.81
N ALA A 81 -9.75 2.75 -7.60
CA ALA A 81 -11.06 2.34 -7.09
C ALA A 81 -12.07 3.49 -7.06
N GLY A 82 -11.63 4.73 -6.72
CA GLY A 82 -12.50 5.90 -6.70
C GLY A 82 -13.00 6.29 -8.09
N LYS A 83 -12.18 6.21 -9.14
CA LYS A 83 -12.62 6.46 -10.53
C LYS A 83 -13.41 5.30 -11.10
N LEU A 84 -13.14 4.08 -10.70
CA LEU A 84 -14.01 2.96 -11.01
C LEU A 84 -15.41 3.18 -10.42
N TYR A 85 -15.49 3.61 -9.16
CA TYR A 85 -16.77 3.98 -8.54
C TYR A 85 -17.50 5.07 -9.32
N ASP A 86 -16.81 6.16 -9.70
CA ASP A 86 -17.42 7.23 -10.52
C ASP A 86 -17.99 6.65 -11.82
N TYR A 87 -17.24 5.80 -12.51
CA TYR A 87 -17.68 5.13 -13.74
C TYR A 87 -18.93 4.28 -13.49
N LEU A 88 -18.92 3.43 -12.47
CA LEU A 88 -20.04 2.54 -12.13
C LEU A 88 -21.29 3.32 -11.72
N GLN A 89 -21.14 4.44 -10.99
CA GLN A 89 -22.25 5.31 -10.64
C GLN A 89 -22.88 5.92 -11.88
N ILE A 90 -22.06 6.50 -12.78
CA ILE A 90 -22.53 7.11 -14.02
C ILE A 90 -23.24 6.07 -14.89
N LEU A 91 -22.70 4.87 -15.00
CA LEU A 91 -23.30 3.78 -15.78
C LEU A 91 -24.64 3.34 -15.18
N SER A 92 -24.71 3.19 -13.86
CA SER A 92 -25.93 2.83 -13.15
C SER A 92 -27.02 3.89 -13.31
N ASP A 93 -26.67 5.16 -13.06
CA ASP A 93 -27.61 6.29 -13.18
C ASP A 93 -28.10 6.45 -14.62
N GLY A 94 -27.21 6.39 -15.62
CA GLY A 94 -27.53 6.50 -17.03
C GLY A 94 -28.40 5.35 -17.58
N THR A 95 -28.43 4.22 -16.89
CA THR A 95 -29.24 3.05 -17.26
C THR A 95 -30.46 2.83 -16.36
N GLY A 96 -30.73 3.78 -15.46
CA GLY A 96 -31.83 3.66 -14.49
C GLY A 96 -31.66 2.45 -13.55
N GLY A 97 -30.45 2.16 -13.15
CA GLY A 97 -30.09 1.05 -12.25
C GLY A 97 -30.04 -0.34 -12.90
N LYS A 98 -30.26 -0.45 -14.22
CA LYS A 98 -30.26 -1.74 -14.91
C LYS A 98 -28.89 -2.37 -15.04
N LEU A 99 -27.84 -1.55 -15.13
CA LEU A 99 -26.44 -1.98 -15.13
C LEU A 99 -25.76 -1.48 -13.86
N SER A 100 -25.55 -2.36 -12.90
CA SER A 100 -24.92 -2.05 -11.61
C SER A 100 -24.07 -3.22 -11.14
N LEU A 101 -22.84 -2.91 -10.66
CA LEU A 101 -21.93 -3.86 -10.04
C LEU A 101 -21.74 -3.60 -8.52
N PHE A 102 -22.56 -2.73 -7.93
CA PHE A 102 -22.39 -2.37 -6.51
C PHE A 102 -22.67 -3.50 -5.52
N ASN A 103 -23.35 -4.55 -5.97
CA ASN A 103 -23.57 -5.77 -5.17
C ASN A 103 -22.40 -6.76 -5.25
N GLU A 104 -21.42 -6.53 -6.13
CA GLU A 104 -20.26 -7.40 -6.25
C GLU A 104 -19.33 -7.24 -5.04
N PRO A 105 -19.01 -8.35 -4.33
CA PRO A 105 -18.17 -8.28 -3.12
C PRO A 105 -16.79 -7.65 -3.36
N MET A 106 -16.23 -7.83 -4.56
CA MET A 106 -14.95 -7.24 -4.95
C MET A 106 -15.03 -5.71 -4.95
N ILE A 107 -16.09 -5.11 -5.52
CA ILE A 107 -16.26 -3.65 -5.56
C ILE A 107 -16.34 -3.06 -4.15
N ARG A 108 -17.05 -3.74 -3.25
CA ARG A 108 -17.08 -3.36 -1.83
C ARG A 108 -15.68 -3.43 -1.18
N ARG A 109 -14.94 -4.53 -1.38
CA ARG A 109 -13.57 -4.67 -0.84
C ARG A 109 -12.63 -3.59 -1.36
N MET A 110 -12.71 -3.25 -2.66
CA MET A 110 -11.94 -2.13 -3.23
C MET A 110 -12.25 -0.80 -2.54
N GLY A 111 -13.53 -0.56 -2.20
CA GLY A 111 -13.93 0.63 -1.45
C GLY A 111 -13.35 0.66 -0.04
N GLU A 112 -13.45 -0.44 0.69
CA GLU A 112 -13.01 -0.58 2.09
C GLU A 112 -11.48 -0.55 2.27
N TYR A 113 -10.68 -0.69 1.20
CA TYR A 113 -9.23 -0.64 1.28
C TYR A 113 -8.73 0.64 1.95
N MET A 114 -9.34 1.78 1.67
CA MET A 114 -8.88 3.07 2.21
C MET A 114 -9.08 3.17 3.73
N SER A 115 -10.23 2.72 4.26
CA SER A 115 -10.49 2.70 5.70
C SER A 115 -9.54 1.75 6.44
N ARG A 116 -9.23 0.62 5.83
CA ARG A 116 -8.36 -0.42 6.41
C ARG A 116 -6.87 -0.08 6.34
N SER A 117 -6.47 0.76 5.38
CA SER A 117 -5.08 1.23 5.23
C SER A 117 -4.81 2.53 6.01
N TYR A 118 -5.83 3.18 6.57
CA TYR A 118 -5.68 4.37 7.38
C TYR A 118 -5.38 3.99 8.83
N VAL A 119 -4.19 4.36 9.32
CA VAL A 119 -3.74 4.01 10.67
C VAL A 119 -4.28 4.99 11.73
N GLY A 120 -4.38 6.27 11.38
CA GLY A 120 -4.88 7.33 12.25
C GLY A 120 -4.06 8.61 12.16
N ASN A 121 -4.65 9.74 12.57
CA ASN A 121 -3.99 11.05 12.58
C ASN A 121 -3.34 11.46 11.24
N GLY A 122 -3.97 11.08 10.13
CA GLY A 122 -3.45 11.34 8.79
C GLY A 122 -2.38 10.36 8.31
N TRP A 123 -1.99 9.38 9.10
CA TRP A 123 -1.04 8.34 8.69
C TRP A 123 -1.74 7.16 8.02
N VAL A 124 -1.16 6.69 6.94
CA VAL A 124 -1.65 5.55 6.15
C VAL A 124 -0.53 4.56 5.89
N VAL A 125 -0.88 3.32 5.59
CA VAL A 125 0.06 2.35 5.02
C VAL A 125 0.47 2.85 3.65
N ASN A 126 1.77 2.99 3.41
CA ASN A 126 2.32 3.64 2.23
C ASN A 126 3.20 2.71 1.38
N PHE A 127 2.75 1.49 1.14
CA PHE A 127 3.41 0.64 0.15
C PHE A 127 3.39 1.26 -1.24
N ALA A 128 4.32 0.87 -2.11
CA ALA A 128 4.54 1.43 -3.43
C ALA A 128 4.85 2.95 -3.40
N ASP A 129 4.41 3.71 -4.41
CA ASP A 129 4.65 5.16 -4.51
C ASP A 129 3.70 6.01 -3.63
N ALA A 130 3.04 5.40 -2.64
CA ALA A 130 2.13 6.14 -1.76
C ALA A 130 2.87 7.05 -0.77
N SER A 131 2.29 8.22 -0.50
CA SER A 131 2.70 9.04 0.65
C SER A 131 2.25 8.38 1.95
N ALA A 132 3.06 8.46 3.00
CA ALA A 132 2.68 7.99 4.33
C ALA A 132 1.61 8.88 5.01
N GLN A 133 1.31 10.05 4.44
CA GLN A 133 0.25 10.95 4.89
C GLN A 133 -0.87 11.03 3.86
N GLY A 134 -2.10 10.87 4.33
CA GLY A 134 -3.30 10.88 3.51
C GLY A 134 -4.56 10.52 4.30
N GLY A 135 -5.61 10.13 3.63
CA GLY A 135 -6.89 9.74 4.24
C GLY A 135 -8.01 9.61 3.22
N GLY A 136 -7.77 10.08 1.99
CA GLY A 136 -8.78 10.07 0.93
C GLY A 136 -9.76 11.24 1.01
N ASP A 137 -10.70 11.25 0.08
CA ASP A 137 -11.79 12.21 0.00
C ASP A 137 -13.00 11.68 0.79
N PRO A 138 -13.41 12.33 1.91
CA PRO A 138 -14.52 11.86 2.72
C PRO A 138 -15.85 11.76 1.95
N LEU A 139 -16.08 12.67 1.01
CA LEU A 139 -17.32 12.69 0.23
C LEU A 139 -17.38 11.57 -0.78
N LEU A 140 -16.25 11.25 -1.43
CA LEU A 140 -16.13 10.09 -2.32
C LEU A 140 -16.32 8.81 -1.53
N ILE A 141 -15.64 8.65 -0.40
CA ILE A 141 -15.70 7.45 0.45
C ILE A 141 -17.13 7.24 0.95
N TYR A 142 -17.84 8.31 1.36
CA TYR A 142 -19.20 8.22 1.82
C TYR A 142 -20.16 7.75 0.72
N ARG A 143 -20.10 8.37 -0.48
CA ARG A 143 -20.93 7.99 -1.63
C ARG A 143 -20.68 6.54 -2.05
N PHE A 144 -19.40 6.15 -2.12
CA PHE A 144 -19.03 4.78 -2.46
C PHE A 144 -19.57 3.81 -1.39
N GLY A 145 -19.39 4.12 -0.10
CA GLY A 145 -19.92 3.33 1.02
C GLY A 145 -21.43 3.13 0.95
N LYS A 146 -22.19 4.18 0.62
CA LYS A 146 -23.64 4.07 0.38
C LYS A 146 -23.97 3.11 -0.75
N ALA A 147 -23.26 3.22 -1.88
CA ALA A 147 -23.55 2.40 -3.06
C ALA A 147 -23.29 0.91 -2.81
N VAL A 148 -22.30 0.57 -2.00
CA VAL A 148 -21.94 -0.83 -1.68
C VAL A 148 -22.46 -1.32 -0.33
N ASN A 149 -23.30 -0.53 0.35
CA ASN A 149 -23.86 -0.81 1.68
C ASN A 149 -22.76 -1.11 2.74
N SER A 150 -21.69 -0.29 2.79
CA SER A 150 -20.61 -0.40 3.77
C SER A 150 -20.71 0.67 4.86
N ASP A 151 -21.20 0.27 6.03
CA ASP A 151 -21.20 1.15 7.23
C ASP A 151 -19.77 1.53 7.63
N GLU A 152 -18.79 0.62 7.46
CA GLU A 152 -17.37 0.88 7.69
C GLU A 152 -16.92 2.13 6.93
N MET A 153 -17.21 2.19 5.62
CA MET A 153 -16.83 3.33 4.78
C MET A 153 -17.56 4.61 5.16
N MET A 154 -18.87 4.52 5.42
CA MET A 154 -19.67 5.70 5.78
C MET A 154 -19.23 6.31 7.11
N HIS A 155 -18.98 5.49 8.12
CA HIS A 155 -18.47 5.93 9.43
C HIS A 155 -17.05 6.50 9.32
N PHE A 156 -16.18 5.85 8.55
CA PHE A 156 -14.83 6.33 8.29
C PHE A 156 -14.83 7.68 7.56
N ALA A 157 -15.70 7.89 6.58
CA ALA A 157 -15.85 9.16 5.90
C ALA A 157 -16.21 10.30 6.88
N ALA A 158 -17.16 10.04 7.80
CA ALA A 158 -17.52 10.99 8.86
C ALA A 158 -16.36 11.24 9.83
N TYR A 159 -15.59 10.20 10.16
CA TYR A 159 -14.38 10.32 10.98
C TYR A 159 -13.33 11.22 10.32
N LEU A 160 -13.10 11.08 9.00
CA LEU A 160 -12.15 11.91 8.26
C LEU A 160 -12.54 13.39 8.20
N LEU A 161 -13.81 13.74 8.39
CA LEU A 161 -14.21 15.16 8.50
C LEU A 161 -13.53 15.85 9.66
N ASN A 162 -13.32 15.16 10.77
CA ASN A 162 -12.68 15.70 11.97
C ASN A 162 -13.23 17.08 12.38
N GLY A 163 -14.56 17.20 12.43
CA GLY A 163 -15.29 18.45 12.75
C GLY A 163 -15.40 19.45 11.60
N ARG A 164 -14.80 19.20 10.45
CA ARG A 164 -14.93 20.07 9.25
C ARG A 164 -16.32 19.92 8.64
N LYS A 165 -16.77 20.96 7.96
CA LYS A 165 -17.99 20.89 7.14
C LYS A 165 -17.71 20.05 5.88
N PRO A 166 -18.61 19.14 5.44
CA PRO A 166 -18.38 18.30 4.25
C PRO A 166 -18.00 19.09 3.00
N TYR A 167 -18.70 20.21 2.72
CA TYR A 167 -18.40 21.05 1.54
C TYR A 167 -16.98 21.66 1.57
N ALA A 168 -16.35 21.80 2.73
CA ALA A 168 -14.99 22.30 2.86
C ALA A 168 -13.93 21.23 2.48
N THR A 169 -14.34 20.00 2.21
CA THR A 169 -13.47 18.91 1.76
C THR A 169 -13.58 18.63 0.27
N MET A 170 -14.39 19.39 -0.47
CA MET A 170 -14.53 19.25 -1.92
C MET A 170 -13.22 19.57 -2.61
N GLY A 171 -12.81 18.69 -3.53
CA GLY A 171 -11.63 18.85 -4.36
C GLY A 171 -11.90 19.57 -5.69
N ASN A 172 -10.93 19.50 -6.59
CA ASN A 172 -10.99 20.17 -7.90
C ASN A 172 -11.71 19.34 -8.98
N ASP A 173 -12.15 18.13 -8.69
CA ASP A 173 -12.94 17.31 -9.62
C ASP A 173 -14.40 17.81 -9.61
N ALA A 174 -14.78 18.50 -10.68
CA ALA A 174 -16.10 19.12 -10.79
C ALA A 174 -17.24 18.10 -10.70
N PHE A 175 -17.10 16.94 -11.34
CA PHE A 175 -18.12 15.88 -11.29
C PHE A 175 -18.28 15.36 -9.86
N ARG A 176 -17.18 14.99 -9.20
CA ARG A 176 -17.21 14.52 -7.80
C ARG A 176 -17.80 15.56 -6.87
N SER A 177 -17.43 16.84 -7.04
CA SER A 177 -17.93 17.93 -6.21
C SER A 177 -19.44 18.11 -6.36
N LEU A 178 -19.97 18.12 -7.61
CA LEU A 178 -21.41 18.22 -7.86
C LEU A 178 -22.18 17.03 -7.28
N GLN A 179 -21.73 15.81 -7.51
CA GLN A 179 -22.34 14.60 -6.95
C GLN A 179 -22.30 14.60 -5.42
N SER A 180 -21.24 15.15 -4.84
CA SER A 180 -21.03 15.19 -3.40
C SER A 180 -21.95 16.18 -2.69
N LEU A 181 -22.46 17.22 -3.37
CA LEU A 181 -23.46 18.12 -2.81
C LEU A 181 -24.71 17.37 -2.32
N LEU A 182 -25.10 16.31 -3.03
CA LEU A 182 -26.27 15.51 -2.71
C LEU A 182 -26.17 14.76 -1.37
N CYS A 183 -24.96 14.48 -0.89
CA CYS A 183 -24.73 13.71 0.34
C CYS A 183 -24.16 14.53 1.51
N CYS A 184 -23.86 15.81 1.33
CA CYS A 184 -23.24 16.64 2.37
C CYS A 184 -24.02 16.64 3.71
N ASN A 185 -25.36 16.76 3.64
CA ASN A 185 -26.19 16.76 4.83
C ASN A 185 -26.26 15.41 5.53
N GLU A 186 -26.22 14.33 4.79
CA GLU A 186 -26.21 12.98 5.32
C GLU A 186 -24.85 12.68 5.99
N LEU A 187 -23.75 12.96 5.30
CA LEU A 187 -22.41 12.79 5.83
C LEU A 187 -22.18 13.62 7.11
N ALA A 188 -22.71 14.86 7.16
CA ALA A 188 -22.60 15.72 8.35
C ALA A 188 -23.27 15.13 9.60
N LYS A 189 -24.24 14.23 9.42
CA LYS A 189 -25.02 13.57 10.47
C LYS A 189 -24.60 12.12 10.70
N ALA A 190 -23.71 11.59 9.87
CA ALA A 190 -23.26 10.21 9.96
C ALA A 190 -22.43 9.96 11.23
N THR A 191 -22.47 8.74 11.71
CA THR A 191 -21.66 8.30 12.87
C THR A 191 -20.18 8.42 12.53
N SER A 192 -19.44 9.19 13.32
CA SER A 192 -18.00 9.36 13.15
C SER A 192 -17.28 8.26 13.91
N LYS A 193 -16.73 7.27 13.18
CA LYS A 193 -16.03 6.14 13.77
C LYS A 193 -15.02 5.55 12.78
N HIS A 194 -13.85 5.17 13.28
CA HIS A 194 -12.88 4.43 12.51
C HIS A 194 -12.62 3.08 13.19
N ASP A 195 -13.36 2.09 12.76
CA ASP A 195 -13.21 0.71 13.22
C ASP A 195 -12.62 -0.12 12.09
N MET A 196 -11.45 -0.66 12.33
CA MET A 196 -10.83 -1.62 11.43
C MET A 196 -10.70 -2.98 12.15
N PRO A 197 -10.74 -4.10 11.42
CA PRO A 197 -10.50 -5.43 11.98
C PRO A 197 -9.15 -5.50 12.71
N ASP A 198 -9.02 -6.43 13.67
CA ASP A 198 -7.72 -6.70 14.31
C ASP A 198 -6.70 -7.26 13.34
N VAL A 199 -7.16 -7.94 12.29
CA VAL A 199 -6.36 -8.40 11.16
C VAL A 199 -7.11 -8.10 9.88
N THR A 200 -6.42 -7.49 8.91
CA THR A 200 -6.86 -7.36 7.53
C THR A 200 -5.89 -8.15 6.66
N TRP A 201 -6.41 -9.12 5.93
CA TRP A 201 -5.63 -9.97 5.04
C TRP A 201 -6.14 -9.88 3.60
N TYR A 202 -5.23 -9.55 2.69
CA TYR A 202 -5.44 -9.51 1.25
C TYR A 202 -4.65 -10.67 0.61
N PRO A 203 -5.29 -11.83 0.39
CA PRO A 203 -4.58 -13.07 0.03
C PRO A 203 -3.97 -13.08 -1.36
N GLU A 204 -4.52 -12.31 -2.30
CA GLU A 204 -4.02 -12.25 -3.67
C GLU A 204 -2.95 -11.17 -3.85
N THR A 205 -3.06 -10.05 -3.12
CA THR A 205 -2.07 -8.97 -3.09
C THR A 205 -0.97 -9.25 -2.06
N GLU A 206 -1.24 -10.15 -1.12
CA GLU A 206 -0.36 -10.52 -0.02
C GLU A 206 -0.02 -9.37 0.92
N PHE A 207 -1.00 -8.47 1.18
CA PHE A 207 -0.89 -7.45 2.21
C PHE A 207 -1.57 -7.92 3.49
N CYS A 208 -0.87 -7.77 4.62
CA CYS A 208 -1.38 -8.14 5.93
C CYS A 208 -1.22 -6.98 6.91
N TYR A 209 -2.33 -6.53 7.48
CA TYR A 209 -2.34 -5.50 8.52
C TYR A 209 -2.84 -6.14 9.82
N MET A 210 -2.12 -5.88 10.90
CA MET A 210 -2.43 -6.43 12.22
C MET A 210 -2.38 -5.31 13.26
N LYS A 211 -3.35 -5.26 14.17
CA LYS A 211 -3.32 -4.33 15.31
C LYS A 211 -3.53 -5.07 16.61
N ASN A 212 -3.03 -4.49 17.69
CA ASN A 212 -3.29 -4.96 19.04
C ASN A 212 -4.03 -3.90 19.87
N LYS A 213 -4.47 -4.31 21.06
CA LYS A 213 -5.21 -3.43 21.98
C LYS A 213 -4.37 -2.34 22.62
N ASN A 214 -3.05 -2.46 22.56
CA ASN A 214 -2.09 -1.53 23.18
C ASN A 214 -1.50 -0.52 22.19
N GLY A 215 -2.15 -0.34 21.02
CA GLY A 215 -1.84 0.72 20.08
C GLY A 215 -0.74 0.38 19.07
N MET A 216 -0.25 -0.85 19.01
CA MET A 216 0.63 -1.27 17.92
C MET A 216 -0.19 -1.66 16.69
N PHE A 217 0.26 -1.19 15.53
CA PHE A 217 -0.25 -1.58 14.21
C PHE A 217 0.93 -1.94 13.32
N VAL A 218 0.86 -3.09 12.67
CA VAL A 218 1.87 -3.62 11.76
C VAL A 218 1.25 -3.81 10.38
N ALA A 219 1.89 -3.27 9.36
CA ALA A 219 1.60 -3.58 7.97
C ALA A 219 2.76 -4.38 7.39
N ALA A 220 2.51 -5.53 6.80
CA ALA A 220 3.49 -6.38 6.13
C ALA A 220 3.00 -6.78 4.75
N LYS A 221 3.92 -7.06 3.84
CA LYS A 221 3.57 -7.50 2.48
C LYS A 221 4.45 -8.65 2.00
N GLY A 222 3.88 -9.48 1.13
CA GLY A 222 4.58 -10.40 0.24
C GLY A 222 4.65 -9.80 -1.17
N GLY A 223 3.91 -10.35 -2.13
CA GLY A 223 3.79 -9.84 -3.49
C GLY A 223 4.99 -10.12 -4.38
N PHE A 224 5.27 -9.24 -5.32
CA PHE A 224 6.36 -9.42 -6.29
C PHE A 224 6.97 -8.07 -6.72
N ASN A 225 8.22 -8.09 -7.18
CA ASN A 225 8.97 -6.89 -7.53
C ASN A 225 8.70 -6.40 -8.97
N ASN A 226 7.44 -6.42 -9.41
CA ASN A 226 6.96 -5.80 -10.64
C ASN A 226 5.48 -5.40 -10.52
N GLU A 227 5.06 -4.97 -9.35
CA GLU A 227 3.73 -4.40 -9.09
C GLU A 227 3.62 -3.01 -9.76
N SER A 228 2.41 -2.48 -9.85
CA SER A 228 2.22 -1.09 -10.27
C SER A 228 2.88 -0.15 -9.25
N HIS A 229 3.65 0.82 -9.74
CA HIS A 229 4.47 1.71 -8.89
C HIS A 229 5.47 0.98 -7.97
N ASN A 230 6.05 -0.10 -8.44
CA ASN A 230 6.85 -1.05 -7.66
C ASN A 230 8.07 -0.44 -6.96
N HIS A 231 8.32 -0.93 -5.73
CA HIS A 231 9.62 -0.93 -5.04
C HIS A 231 10.12 -2.37 -4.91
N ASN A 232 11.43 -2.56 -4.74
CA ASN A 232 11.98 -3.89 -4.43
C ASN A 232 11.84 -4.14 -2.93
N ASP A 233 10.65 -4.55 -2.50
CA ASP A 233 10.26 -4.52 -1.09
C ASP A 233 9.48 -5.76 -0.62
N VAL A 234 9.61 -6.87 -1.33
CA VAL A 234 8.97 -8.15 -0.98
C VAL A 234 9.38 -8.61 0.43
N GLY A 235 8.41 -8.80 1.31
CA GLY A 235 8.60 -9.19 2.70
C GLY A 235 8.89 -8.03 3.66
N THR A 236 8.74 -6.76 3.23
CA THR A 236 8.90 -5.59 4.10
C THR A 236 7.73 -5.43 5.09
N PHE A 237 7.91 -4.57 6.07
CA PHE A 237 6.87 -4.19 7.02
C PHE A 237 7.03 -2.73 7.48
N SER A 238 5.96 -2.16 8.02
CA SER A 238 5.96 -0.92 8.77
C SER A 238 5.32 -1.13 10.14
N LEU A 239 5.80 -0.42 11.15
CA LEU A 239 5.28 -0.46 12.51
C LEU A 239 4.85 0.93 12.96
N TYR A 240 3.63 1.00 13.48
CA TYR A 240 3.06 2.20 14.08
C TYR A 240 2.75 1.94 15.56
N VAL A 241 2.91 2.97 16.37
CA VAL A 241 2.61 2.94 17.81
C VAL A 241 1.75 4.14 18.14
N ASN A 242 0.53 3.90 18.66
CA ASN A 242 -0.47 4.93 18.92
C ASN A 242 -0.67 5.84 17.69
N THR A 243 -0.78 5.23 16.52
CA THR A 243 -0.91 5.83 15.19
C THR A 243 0.37 6.47 14.62
N ILE A 244 1.42 6.65 15.39
CA ILE A 244 2.68 7.25 14.93
C ILE A 244 3.57 6.17 14.29
N PRO A 245 4.03 6.34 13.03
CA PRO A 245 4.96 5.41 12.40
C PRO A 245 6.31 5.44 13.12
N VAL A 246 6.83 4.27 13.48
CA VAL A 246 8.11 4.12 14.20
C VAL A 246 9.14 3.41 13.32
N ILE A 247 8.77 2.29 12.71
CA ILE A 247 9.52 1.65 11.63
C ILE A 247 8.75 1.99 10.35
N ILE A 248 9.43 2.62 9.41
CA ILE A 248 8.80 3.30 8.28
C ILE A 248 9.16 2.66 6.94
N ASP A 249 8.32 2.90 5.94
CA ASP A 249 8.68 2.93 4.55
C ASP A 249 8.90 4.41 4.17
N ALA A 250 10.02 4.72 3.53
CA ALA A 250 10.33 6.10 3.16
C ALA A 250 9.36 6.65 2.10
N GLY A 251 8.77 5.77 1.30
CA GLY A 251 7.93 6.14 0.15
C GLY A 251 8.79 6.61 -1.03
N VAL A 252 8.20 7.39 -1.92
CA VAL A 252 8.84 7.86 -3.16
C VAL A 252 9.12 9.36 -3.11
N GLY A 253 10.26 9.78 -3.66
CA GLY A 253 10.60 11.19 -3.89
C GLY A 253 9.81 11.81 -5.06
N THR A 254 10.15 13.03 -5.40
CA THR A 254 9.57 13.76 -6.53
C THR A 254 9.80 12.99 -7.83
N TYR A 255 8.73 12.83 -8.61
CA TYR A 255 8.79 12.15 -9.89
C TYR A 255 9.67 12.87 -10.90
N THR A 256 10.57 12.13 -11.50
CA THR A 256 11.46 12.57 -12.57
C THR A 256 11.37 11.61 -13.75
N LYS A 257 12.05 11.91 -14.84
CA LYS A 257 12.19 10.99 -15.98
C LYS A 257 12.79 9.63 -15.54
N GLN A 258 13.71 9.63 -14.57
CA GLN A 258 14.32 8.42 -14.01
C GLN A 258 13.29 7.51 -13.33
N THR A 259 12.31 8.09 -12.64
CA THR A 259 11.25 7.34 -11.93
C THR A 259 10.48 6.41 -12.86
N PHE A 260 10.31 6.79 -14.12
CA PHE A 260 9.57 6.03 -15.13
C PHE A 260 10.48 5.36 -16.17
N GLY A 261 11.78 5.36 -15.94
CA GLY A 261 12.77 4.79 -16.85
C GLY A 261 13.38 3.48 -16.33
N LYS A 262 14.26 2.91 -17.15
CA LYS A 262 15.05 1.72 -16.82
C LYS A 262 15.93 1.87 -15.57
N ASP A 263 16.24 3.11 -15.20
CA ASP A 263 17.10 3.46 -14.07
C ASP A 263 16.30 3.71 -12.76
N ARG A 264 15.00 3.39 -12.74
CA ARG A 264 14.12 3.53 -11.55
C ARG A 264 14.77 2.92 -10.30
N TYR A 265 15.30 1.72 -10.41
CA TYR A 265 15.85 0.98 -9.27
C TYR A 265 17.28 1.38 -8.87
N THR A 266 17.82 2.45 -9.46
CA THR A 266 18.99 3.17 -8.95
C THR A 266 18.61 4.28 -7.96
N ILE A 267 17.33 4.63 -7.88
CA ILE A 267 16.77 5.54 -6.85
C ILE A 267 16.77 4.80 -5.52
N TRP A 268 17.38 5.38 -4.50
CA TRP A 268 17.58 4.69 -3.21
C TRP A 268 16.28 4.22 -2.56
N THR A 269 15.18 5.00 -2.65
CA THR A 269 13.87 4.63 -2.08
C THR A 269 13.23 3.41 -2.76
N MET A 270 13.71 3.01 -3.93
CA MET A 270 13.23 1.83 -4.66
C MET A 270 14.01 0.55 -4.33
N GLN A 271 15.11 0.67 -3.59
CA GLN A 271 16.05 -0.43 -3.33
C GLN A 271 15.71 -1.14 -2.01
N SER A 272 15.80 -2.46 -2.00
CA SER A 272 15.43 -3.27 -0.84
C SER A 272 16.27 -3.03 0.41
N ASN A 273 17.50 -2.56 0.27
CA ASN A 273 18.37 -2.19 1.39
C ASN A 273 17.98 -0.86 2.06
N TYR A 274 17.00 -0.14 1.49
CA TYR A 274 16.33 1.02 2.09
C TYR A 274 14.86 0.74 2.43
N HIS A 275 14.54 -0.55 2.57
CA HIS A 275 13.32 -1.06 3.19
C HIS A 275 13.67 -1.90 4.42
N ASN A 276 12.66 -2.36 5.17
CA ASN A 276 12.87 -3.14 6.39
C ASN A 276 13.15 -4.61 6.08
N LEU A 277 14.25 -4.87 5.37
CA LEU A 277 14.57 -6.12 4.70
C LEU A 277 16.01 -6.58 4.92
N PRO A 278 16.29 -7.88 4.78
CA PRO A 278 17.66 -8.36 4.75
C PRO A 278 18.38 -8.04 3.44
N MET A 279 19.69 -7.88 3.52
CA MET A 279 20.60 -8.20 2.43
C MET A 279 21.15 -9.60 2.68
N ILE A 280 20.94 -10.49 1.74
CA ILE A 280 21.33 -11.90 1.86
C ILE A 280 22.66 -12.10 1.13
N ASN A 281 23.68 -12.59 1.82
CA ASN A 281 25.03 -12.65 1.28
C ASN A 281 25.52 -11.30 0.72
N GLY A 282 25.06 -10.18 1.28
CA GLY A 282 25.39 -8.84 0.82
C GLY A 282 24.62 -8.41 -0.44
N VAL A 283 23.67 -9.20 -0.94
CA VAL A 283 22.91 -8.96 -2.17
C VAL A 283 21.51 -8.43 -1.85
N PRO A 284 21.04 -7.33 -2.48
CA PRO A 284 19.67 -6.83 -2.37
C PRO A 284 18.71 -7.59 -3.29
N GLN A 285 17.40 -7.37 -3.11
CA GLN A 285 16.38 -7.86 -4.03
C GLN A 285 16.52 -7.21 -5.41
N LYS A 286 15.94 -7.84 -6.42
CA LYS A 286 15.98 -7.39 -7.79
C LYS A 286 14.57 -7.16 -8.34
N PHE A 287 14.46 -6.25 -9.29
CA PHE A 287 13.24 -5.99 -10.05
C PHE A 287 12.97 -7.09 -11.08
N GLY A 288 11.71 -7.46 -11.22
CA GLY A 288 11.20 -8.41 -12.21
C GLY A 288 10.02 -9.21 -11.68
N GLN A 289 9.15 -9.67 -12.57
CA GLN A 289 7.97 -10.45 -12.21
C GLN A 289 8.33 -11.82 -11.59
N GLU A 290 9.49 -12.35 -11.91
CA GLU A 290 10.04 -13.56 -11.35
C GLU A 290 10.50 -13.41 -9.89
N TYR A 291 10.82 -12.18 -9.45
CA TYR A 291 11.25 -11.86 -8.09
C TYR A 291 10.06 -11.61 -7.18
N LYS A 292 9.66 -12.61 -6.42
CA LYS A 292 8.39 -12.62 -5.68
C LYS A 292 8.47 -13.39 -4.37
N ALA A 293 7.47 -13.17 -3.53
CA ALA A 293 7.19 -13.98 -2.36
C ALA A 293 6.66 -15.36 -2.77
N THR A 294 6.85 -16.35 -1.90
CA THR A 294 6.24 -17.68 -2.02
C THR A 294 5.80 -18.17 -0.65
N ASN A 295 4.86 -19.12 -0.62
CA ASN A 295 4.36 -19.71 0.63
C ASN A 295 3.85 -18.66 1.63
N THR A 296 3.23 -17.59 1.12
CA THR A 296 2.69 -16.51 1.94
C THR A 296 1.42 -16.95 2.64
N VAL A 297 1.40 -16.81 3.95
CA VAL A 297 0.26 -17.20 4.80
C VAL A 297 -0.01 -16.17 5.88
N CYS A 298 -1.30 -15.99 6.19
CA CYS A 298 -1.75 -15.21 7.33
C CYS A 298 -2.56 -16.10 8.27
N ASN A 299 -2.21 -16.09 9.55
CA ASN A 299 -3.02 -16.69 10.61
C ASN A 299 -3.67 -15.55 11.41
N GLU A 300 -4.91 -15.23 11.05
CA GLU A 300 -5.66 -14.12 11.66
C GLU A 300 -5.84 -14.30 13.17
N LYS A 301 -6.15 -15.51 13.63
CA LYS A 301 -6.37 -15.79 15.06
C LYS A 301 -5.12 -15.58 15.90
N LYS A 302 -3.95 -15.84 15.34
CA LYS A 302 -2.65 -15.65 16.00
C LYS A 302 -2.03 -14.28 15.70
N ARG A 303 -2.65 -13.47 14.85
CA ARG A 303 -2.07 -12.22 14.31
C ARG A 303 -0.65 -12.45 13.83
N MET A 304 -0.49 -13.38 12.89
CA MET A 304 0.80 -13.80 12.35
C MET A 304 0.76 -13.83 10.83
N PHE A 305 1.73 -13.21 10.20
CA PHE A 305 2.01 -13.25 8.77
C PHE A 305 3.38 -13.89 8.55
N SER A 306 3.51 -14.68 7.49
CA SER A 306 4.77 -15.33 7.13
C SER A 306 4.87 -15.52 5.62
N THR A 307 6.07 -15.35 5.07
CA THR A 307 6.36 -15.49 3.65
C THR A 307 7.80 -15.93 3.42
N ASP A 308 8.05 -16.75 2.40
CA ASP A 308 9.40 -17.05 1.93
C ASP A 308 9.80 -16.03 0.85
N ILE A 309 10.84 -15.26 1.14
CA ILE A 309 11.33 -14.17 0.29
C ILE A 309 12.56 -14.57 -0.56
N ALA A 310 12.99 -15.82 -0.53
CA ALA A 310 14.21 -16.26 -1.23
C ALA A 310 14.16 -15.95 -2.72
N THR A 311 13.02 -16.18 -3.37
CA THR A 311 12.84 -15.95 -4.80
C THR A 311 12.77 -14.46 -5.21
N ALA A 312 12.68 -13.54 -4.24
CA ALA A 312 12.80 -12.10 -4.49
C ALA A 312 14.26 -11.64 -4.70
N TYR A 313 15.22 -12.53 -4.43
CA TYR A 313 16.65 -12.26 -4.58
C TYR A 313 17.21 -12.92 -5.84
N PRO A 314 18.18 -12.28 -6.52
CA PRO A 314 18.84 -12.91 -7.68
C PRO A 314 19.75 -14.07 -7.27
N ALA A 315 20.15 -14.88 -8.26
CA ALA A 315 20.95 -16.09 -8.03
C ALA A 315 22.28 -15.84 -7.29
N GLU A 316 22.81 -14.64 -7.38
CA GLU A 316 24.03 -14.21 -6.69
C GLU A 316 23.88 -14.22 -5.16
N ALA A 317 22.65 -14.10 -4.65
CA ALA A 317 22.38 -14.20 -3.21
C ALA A 317 22.55 -15.62 -2.66
N LYS A 318 22.63 -16.65 -3.53
CA LYS A 318 22.80 -18.06 -3.13
C LYS A 318 21.83 -18.51 -2.05
N VAL A 319 20.60 -18.00 -2.07
CA VAL A 319 19.56 -18.30 -1.09
C VAL A 319 18.62 -19.37 -1.63
N LYS A 320 18.44 -20.43 -0.83
CA LYS A 320 17.52 -21.53 -1.13
C LYS A 320 16.14 -21.29 -0.50
N SER A 321 16.12 -20.77 0.72
CA SER A 321 14.90 -20.44 1.45
C SER A 321 15.20 -19.35 2.47
N TRP A 322 14.28 -18.38 2.62
CA TRP A 322 14.31 -17.36 3.66
C TRP A 322 12.89 -17.04 4.11
N VAL A 323 12.44 -17.76 5.12
CA VAL A 323 11.09 -17.60 5.66
C VAL A 323 11.11 -16.49 6.69
N ARG A 324 10.43 -15.40 6.39
CA ARG A 324 10.24 -14.25 7.27
C ARG A 324 8.84 -14.25 7.86
N SER A 325 8.75 -13.98 9.17
CA SER A 325 7.48 -13.97 9.89
C SER A 325 7.35 -12.76 10.80
N TYR A 326 6.11 -12.31 10.98
CA TYR A 326 5.70 -11.24 11.87
C TYR A 326 4.57 -11.75 12.76
N ALA A 327 4.76 -11.73 14.06
CA ALA A 327 3.74 -12.11 15.03
C ALA A 327 3.50 -10.96 16.02
N LEU A 328 2.26 -10.49 16.07
CA LEU A 328 1.87 -9.37 16.92
C LEU A 328 1.03 -9.87 18.09
N ASP A 329 1.60 -9.90 19.29
CA ASP A 329 0.82 -10.11 20.51
C ASP A 329 0.39 -8.76 21.14
N ASP A 330 -0.23 -8.79 22.31
CA ASP A 330 -0.72 -7.55 22.95
C ASP A 330 0.41 -6.67 23.49
N LYS A 331 1.65 -7.14 23.57
CA LYS A 331 2.78 -6.40 24.16
C LYS A 331 3.90 -6.07 23.18
N LYS A 332 4.07 -6.89 22.14
CA LYS A 332 5.25 -6.86 21.28
C LYS A 332 4.98 -7.36 19.87
N LEU A 333 5.82 -6.91 18.96
CA LEU A 333 6.01 -7.49 17.64
C LEU A 333 7.24 -8.40 17.68
N ILE A 334 7.08 -9.63 17.22
CA ILE A 334 8.17 -10.59 17.02
C ILE A 334 8.40 -10.74 15.54
N ILE A 335 9.65 -10.51 15.10
CA ILE A 335 10.09 -10.72 13.73
C ILE A 335 11.01 -11.93 13.75
N GLY A 336 10.70 -12.95 12.96
CA GLY A 336 11.50 -14.16 12.84
C GLY A 336 11.96 -14.36 11.41
N ASP A 337 13.24 -14.70 11.23
CA ASP A 337 13.83 -15.10 9.97
C ASP A 337 14.46 -16.48 10.14
N ILE A 338 14.09 -17.45 9.28
CA ILE A 338 14.70 -18.79 9.22
C ILE A 338 15.20 -18.98 7.80
N TYR A 339 16.48 -19.31 7.64
CA TYR A 339 17.07 -19.36 6.31
C TYR A 339 17.92 -20.59 6.05
N THR A 340 18.03 -20.90 4.77
CA THR A 340 18.98 -21.86 4.18
C THR A 340 19.57 -21.21 2.94
N LEU A 341 20.91 -21.19 2.86
CA LEU A 341 21.67 -20.74 1.70
C LEU A 341 22.28 -21.97 1.00
N ASP A 342 22.52 -21.88 -0.30
CA ASP A 342 23.34 -22.85 -1.01
C ASP A 342 24.83 -22.66 -0.66
N GLU A 343 25.24 -21.40 -0.44
CA GLU A 343 26.59 -21.02 -0.06
C GLU A 343 26.55 -19.73 0.80
N ALA A 344 27.38 -19.65 1.82
CA ALA A 344 27.53 -18.48 2.68
C ALA A 344 28.77 -17.67 2.28
N ILE A 345 28.65 -16.84 1.25
CA ILE A 345 29.75 -16.07 0.65
C ILE A 345 30.05 -14.75 1.35
N ALA A 346 29.01 -14.09 1.89
CA ALA A 346 29.15 -12.83 2.61
C ALA A 346 28.23 -12.80 3.86
N PRO A 347 28.48 -11.90 4.81
CA PRO A 347 27.59 -11.70 5.95
C PRO A 347 26.19 -11.25 5.55
N ASN A 348 25.18 -11.77 6.23
CA ASN A 348 23.82 -11.23 6.14
C ASN A 348 23.70 -9.92 6.91
N GLN A 349 22.83 -9.03 6.45
CA GLN A 349 22.56 -7.74 7.04
C GLN A 349 21.04 -7.52 7.11
N MET A 350 20.55 -7.00 8.24
CA MET A 350 19.15 -6.59 8.39
C MET A 350 19.08 -5.07 8.40
N ASN A 351 18.12 -4.49 7.69
CA ASN A 351 17.91 -3.05 7.63
C ASN A 351 16.56 -2.70 8.26
N PHE A 352 16.53 -1.58 8.99
CA PHE A 352 15.31 -0.97 9.53
C PHE A 352 15.38 0.54 9.35
N LEU A 353 14.31 1.13 8.84
CA LEU A 353 14.19 2.57 8.65
C LEU A 353 13.33 3.20 9.74
N THR A 354 13.77 4.35 10.25
CA THR A 354 13.01 5.18 11.19
C THR A 354 13.30 6.66 10.97
N TRP A 355 12.40 7.51 11.43
CA TRP A 355 12.58 8.97 11.46
C TRP A 355 12.70 9.52 12.88
N GLY A 356 12.79 8.59 13.84
CA GLY A 356 12.95 8.90 15.25
C GLY A 356 14.41 8.97 15.70
N ASN A 357 14.63 9.48 16.91
CA ASN A 357 15.91 9.43 17.58
C ASN A 357 16.26 7.97 17.94
N VAL A 358 17.44 7.52 17.54
CA VAL A 358 17.94 6.17 17.77
C VAL A 358 19.07 6.19 18.79
N THR A 359 18.97 5.34 19.80
CA THR A 359 20.04 5.13 20.79
C THR A 359 20.30 3.65 21.00
N PHE A 360 21.49 3.31 21.50
CA PHE A 360 21.93 1.95 21.79
C PHE A 360 22.20 1.80 23.31
N PRO A 361 21.14 1.52 24.12
CA PRO A 361 21.26 1.49 25.57
C PRO A 361 22.23 0.42 26.08
N SER A 362 22.34 -0.70 25.40
CA SER A 362 23.26 -1.81 25.68
C SER A 362 23.45 -2.66 24.43
N ALA A 363 24.42 -3.57 24.45
CA ALA A 363 24.58 -4.57 23.40
C ALA A 363 23.29 -5.40 23.25
N GLY A 364 22.87 -5.64 22.00
CA GLY A 364 21.64 -6.36 21.69
C GLY A 364 20.35 -5.54 21.83
N LYS A 365 20.45 -4.21 22.08
CA LYS A 365 19.28 -3.35 22.31
C LYS A 365 19.36 -2.03 21.55
N ILE A 366 18.25 -1.70 20.86
CA ILE A 366 18.05 -0.41 20.18
C ILE A 366 16.80 0.24 20.77
N ARG A 367 16.89 1.53 21.09
CA ARG A 367 15.73 2.33 21.46
C ARG A 367 15.47 3.36 20.40
N ILE A 368 14.19 3.47 19.98
CA ILE A 368 13.73 4.45 19.00
C ILE A 368 12.66 5.31 19.68
N GLU A 369 12.81 6.63 19.56
CA GLU A 369 11.84 7.61 20.09
C GLU A 369 11.33 8.51 18.96
N VAL A 370 10.02 8.53 18.76
CA VAL A 370 9.33 9.31 17.73
C VAL A 370 8.12 9.99 18.34
N LYS A 371 8.08 11.34 18.35
CA LYS A 371 6.92 12.12 18.82
C LYS A 371 6.34 11.61 20.16
N GLY A 372 7.22 11.32 21.11
CA GLY A 372 6.85 10.82 22.43
C GLY A 372 6.49 9.33 22.50
N GLN A 373 6.47 8.63 21.38
CA GLN A 373 6.37 7.16 21.38
C GLN A 373 7.77 6.56 21.48
N LYS A 374 7.95 5.59 22.39
CA LYS A 374 9.22 4.90 22.61
C LYS A 374 9.05 3.40 22.39
N VAL A 375 9.95 2.82 21.63
CA VAL A 375 10.06 1.37 21.48
C VAL A 375 11.49 0.92 21.76
N GLU A 376 11.62 -0.29 22.28
CA GLU A 376 12.88 -1.01 22.31
C GLU A 376 12.82 -2.22 21.40
N MET A 377 13.88 -2.41 20.62
CA MET A 377 14.11 -3.59 19.80
C MET A 377 15.27 -4.38 20.40
N ASP A 378 14.98 -5.62 20.81
CA ASP A 378 15.98 -6.60 21.15
C ASP A 378 16.42 -7.32 19.87
N TYR A 379 17.72 -7.49 19.68
CA TYR A 379 18.30 -8.19 18.54
C TYR A 379 19.39 -9.19 18.97
N PRO A 380 19.64 -10.26 18.19
CA PRO A 380 20.62 -11.30 18.55
C PRO A 380 22.05 -10.75 18.66
N SER A 381 22.80 -11.27 19.63
CA SER A 381 24.16 -10.78 19.98
C SER A 381 25.21 -10.95 18.87
N GLN A 382 24.95 -11.82 17.87
CA GLN A 382 25.84 -11.97 16.72
C GLN A 382 25.80 -10.79 15.74
N PHE A 383 24.87 -9.85 15.93
CA PHE A 383 24.80 -8.64 15.11
C PHE A 383 25.56 -7.48 15.73
N LYS A 384 26.23 -6.71 14.89
CA LYS A 384 26.71 -5.37 15.21
C LYS A 384 25.73 -4.35 14.62
N ALA A 385 25.32 -3.39 15.43
CA ALA A 385 24.43 -2.33 15.01
C ALA A 385 25.22 -1.10 14.55
N GLU A 386 24.81 -0.55 13.40
CA GLU A 386 25.31 0.71 12.84
C GLU A 386 24.12 1.62 12.54
N LEU A 387 24.33 2.93 12.60
CA LEU A 387 23.32 3.94 12.30
C LEU A 387 23.83 4.83 11.16
N GLU A 388 23.06 4.88 10.09
CA GLU A 388 23.26 5.80 8.97
C GLU A 388 22.21 6.90 9.03
N THR A 389 22.65 8.15 8.87
CA THR A 389 21.77 9.31 8.69
C THR A 389 21.58 9.57 7.20
N ILE A 390 20.34 9.59 6.76
CA ILE A 390 19.95 9.87 5.37
C ILE A 390 19.27 11.24 5.35
N LYS A 391 19.94 12.21 4.73
CA LYS A 391 19.38 13.56 4.53
C LYS A 391 18.31 13.53 3.46
N LEU A 392 17.23 14.27 3.67
CA LEU A 392 16.08 14.35 2.78
C LEU A 392 16.00 15.74 2.14
N ASP A 393 16.68 15.89 1.01
CA ASP A 393 16.63 17.13 0.23
C ASP A 393 15.40 17.20 -0.69
N ASP A 394 14.76 16.07 -0.97
CA ASP A 394 13.54 15.99 -1.77
C ASP A 394 12.32 16.47 -0.96
N PRO A 395 11.58 17.52 -1.44
CA PRO A 395 10.43 18.06 -0.71
C PRO A 395 9.30 17.05 -0.49
N ARG A 396 9.10 16.08 -1.38
CA ARG A 396 8.05 15.04 -1.21
C ARG A 396 8.35 14.14 -0.03
N LEU A 397 9.62 13.88 0.27
CA LEU A 397 10.06 13.11 1.43
C LEU A 397 10.17 13.98 2.68
N SER A 398 10.83 15.13 2.57
CA SER A 398 11.10 15.99 3.73
C SER A 398 9.84 16.64 4.32
N ASN A 399 8.79 16.87 3.53
CA ASN A 399 7.50 17.34 4.05
C ASN A 399 6.80 16.28 4.94
N VAL A 400 7.10 15.00 4.75
CA VAL A 400 6.52 13.89 5.54
C VAL A 400 7.40 13.57 6.75
N TRP A 401 8.70 13.38 6.52
CA TRP A 401 9.62 12.83 7.52
C TRP A 401 10.52 13.86 8.18
N GLY A 402 10.55 15.10 7.71
CA GLY A 402 11.49 16.12 8.16
C GLY A 402 12.79 16.09 7.37
N LYS A 403 13.86 16.65 7.94
CA LYS A 403 15.13 16.86 7.23
C LYS A 403 15.97 15.60 7.00
N GLU A 404 15.72 14.58 7.81
CA GLU A 404 16.50 13.34 7.77
C GLU A 404 15.71 12.15 8.33
N ILE A 405 16.09 10.97 7.89
CA ILE A 405 15.69 9.68 8.46
C ILE A 405 16.92 8.86 8.76
N TYR A 406 16.74 7.75 9.45
CA TYR A 406 17.83 6.89 9.88
C TYR A 406 17.64 5.48 9.37
N ARG A 407 18.72 4.86 8.89
CA ARG A 407 18.79 3.45 8.62
C ARG A 407 19.61 2.76 9.72
N ILE A 408 18.98 1.88 10.46
CA ILE A 408 19.62 0.98 11.39
C ILE A 408 20.04 -0.26 10.60
N THR A 409 21.32 -0.56 10.61
CA THR A 409 21.90 -1.71 9.95
C THR A 409 22.40 -2.68 11.02
N LEU A 410 21.87 -3.90 11.02
CA LEU A 410 22.35 -4.99 11.86
C LEU A 410 23.12 -5.97 10.99
N LYS A 411 24.41 -6.07 11.15
CA LYS A 411 25.32 -6.87 10.34
C LYS A 411 25.95 -7.97 11.16
N THR A 412 25.83 -9.22 10.72
CA THR A 412 26.50 -10.35 11.35
C THR A 412 27.89 -10.56 10.75
N GLU A 413 28.85 -11.01 11.54
CA GLU A 413 30.14 -11.46 11.03
C GLU A 413 30.13 -12.95 10.67
N GLU A 414 29.10 -13.68 11.13
CA GLU A 414 28.97 -15.10 10.89
C GLU A 414 28.53 -15.39 9.46
N LYS A 415 29.21 -16.33 8.82
CA LYS A 415 28.84 -16.90 7.53
C LYS A 415 28.34 -18.32 7.75
N LYS A 416 27.01 -18.50 7.81
CA LYS A 416 26.36 -19.80 8.02
C LYS A 416 25.39 -20.08 6.90
N VAL A 417 25.41 -21.30 6.38
CA VAL A 417 24.47 -21.74 5.33
C VAL A 417 23.06 -21.95 5.86
N THR A 418 22.88 -22.15 7.17
CA THR A 418 21.57 -22.24 7.81
C THR A 418 21.57 -21.44 9.10
N GLY A 419 20.43 -20.84 9.44
CA GLY A 419 20.33 -20.11 10.68
C GLY A 419 18.93 -19.56 10.94
N LYS A 420 18.82 -18.90 12.08
CA LYS A 420 17.62 -18.17 12.48
C LYS A 420 18.00 -16.86 13.15
N TYR A 421 17.22 -15.83 12.88
CA TYR A 421 17.29 -14.53 13.56
C TYR A 421 15.95 -14.21 14.17
N GLY A 422 15.94 -13.56 15.32
CA GLY A 422 14.72 -13.12 16.01
C GLY A 422 14.90 -11.72 16.54
N PHE A 423 13.94 -10.84 16.24
CA PHE A 423 13.91 -9.47 16.74
C PHE A 423 12.59 -9.27 17.50
N VAL A 424 12.66 -8.58 18.62
CA VAL A 424 11.49 -8.30 19.45
C VAL A 424 11.36 -6.81 19.63
N ILE A 425 10.26 -6.22 19.19
CA ILE A 425 9.99 -4.79 19.36
C ILE A 425 8.82 -4.61 20.33
N GLN A 426 9.04 -3.84 21.37
CA GLN A 426 8.04 -3.56 22.41
C GLN A 426 7.97 -2.08 22.75
N GLN A 427 6.79 -1.62 23.15
CA GLN A 427 6.63 -0.29 23.69
C GLN A 427 7.30 -0.20 25.06
N VAL A 428 7.94 0.93 25.32
CA VAL A 428 8.49 1.28 26.65
C VAL A 428 7.91 2.62 27.11
N LYS A 429 7.75 2.76 28.42
CA LYS A 429 7.20 3.98 29.03
C LYS A 429 8.18 5.14 29.00
#